data_4bab66dc16ac635ae796da76824c5610
#
_entry.id   4bab66dc16ac635ae796da76824c5610
#
_cell.length_a   1.000
_cell.length_b   1.000
_cell.length_c   1.000
_cell.angle_alpha   90.00
_cell.angle_beta   90.00
_cell.angle_gamma   90.00
#
_symmetry.space_group_name_H-M   'P 1'
#
loop_
_entity.id
_entity.type
_entity.pdbx_description
1 polymer ?
#
loop_
_entity_poly.entity_id
_entity_poly.type
_entity_poly.pdbx_seq_one_letter_code
_entity_poly.pdbx_strand_id
1 'polypeptide(L)'
;IVEGIEIADALEMGGRVVLSTSNGAMIQAKHAVFATGYQFLKSMRHPAHRIVSTWAMASKPGVAHPSWLDDFLVWEGSEPYLYFRTTPDGRIIAGGEDENSETSYRDPRRMKPKMRAIQRKLKSLVGIDIVEPDHDWAAPFGTTTTGLPFIDRVPGQQQMYSIMGFGGNGITFSMIAAP
;
A
#
# COMPACT_ATOMS: atom_id res chain seq x y z
N ILE A 1 16.57 -15.68 -4.34
CA ILE A 1 15.20 -15.52 -3.78
C ILE A 1 14.71 -16.93 -3.47
N VAL A 2 14.12 -17.11 -2.29
CA VAL A 2 13.47 -18.37 -1.88
C VAL A 2 11.99 -18.07 -1.74
N GLU A 3 11.18 -18.75 -2.52
CA GLU A 3 9.72 -18.61 -2.54
C GLU A 3 9.04 -19.67 -1.68
N GLY A 4 7.78 -19.41 -1.30
CA GLY A 4 6.97 -20.36 -0.53
C GLY A 4 7.36 -20.50 0.95
N ILE A 5 8.20 -19.60 1.46
CA ILE A 5 8.59 -19.56 2.88
C ILE A 5 7.96 -18.35 3.53
N GLU A 6 7.07 -18.59 4.47
CA GLU A 6 6.46 -17.54 5.29
C GLU A 6 7.20 -17.45 6.63
N ILE A 7 7.67 -16.26 6.98
CA ILE A 7 8.26 -15.96 8.28
C ILE A 7 7.15 -15.67 9.28
N ALA A 8 7.03 -16.53 10.29
CA ALA A 8 6.00 -16.43 11.31
C ALA A 8 6.43 -15.53 12.48
N ASP A 9 7.72 -15.56 12.85
CA ASP A 9 8.27 -14.74 13.93
C ASP A 9 9.76 -14.51 13.76
N ALA A 10 10.31 -13.55 14.51
CA ALA A 10 11.72 -13.18 14.52
C ALA A 10 12.18 -12.82 15.94
N LEU A 11 13.36 -13.30 16.33
CA LEU A 11 13.95 -13.06 17.64
C LEU A 11 15.46 -12.81 17.51
N GLU A 12 16.00 -11.81 18.21
CA GLU A 12 17.43 -11.67 18.40
C GLU A 12 17.91 -12.51 19.58
N MET A 13 18.90 -13.35 19.35
CA MET A 13 19.49 -14.19 20.37
C MET A 13 20.99 -14.44 20.04
N GLY A 14 21.86 -14.22 21.03
CA GLY A 14 23.31 -14.48 20.87
C GLY A 14 23.99 -13.70 19.75
N GLY A 15 23.56 -12.44 19.50
CA GLY A 15 24.10 -11.60 18.43
C GLY A 15 23.71 -12.03 17.02
N ARG A 16 22.63 -12.78 16.88
CA ARG A 16 22.05 -13.23 15.61
C ARG A 16 20.55 -13.06 15.61
N VAL A 17 19.98 -13.04 14.42
CA VAL A 17 18.53 -13.10 14.23
C VAL A 17 18.14 -14.55 13.92
N VAL A 18 17.18 -15.05 14.67
CA VAL A 18 16.55 -16.35 14.44
C VAL A 18 15.14 -16.09 13.91
N LEU A 19 14.86 -16.55 12.70
CA LEU A 19 13.56 -16.46 12.05
C LEU A 19 12.88 -17.82 12.12
N SER A 20 11.68 -17.89 12.60
CA SER A 20 10.82 -19.07 12.53
C SER A 20 9.89 -18.98 11.34
N THR A 21 9.68 -20.09 10.66
CA THR A 21 8.79 -20.18 9.51
C THR A 21 7.50 -20.89 9.87
N SER A 22 6.43 -20.65 9.10
CA SER A 22 5.12 -21.29 9.32
C SER A 22 5.13 -22.82 9.19
N ASN A 23 6.12 -23.37 8.46
CA ASN A 23 6.32 -24.81 8.33
C ASN A 23 7.25 -25.42 9.39
N GLY A 24 7.68 -24.64 10.39
CA GLY A 24 8.49 -25.11 11.51
C GLY A 24 10.00 -25.07 11.28
N ALA A 25 10.49 -24.68 10.10
CA ALA A 25 11.91 -24.48 9.87
C ALA A 25 12.43 -23.21 10.57
N MET A 26 13.74 -23.18 10.86
CA MET A 26 14.39 -22.03 11.46
C MET A 26 15.53 -21.54 10.56
N ILE A 27 15.64 -20.23 10.43
CA ILE A 27 16.70 -19.56 9.66
C ILE A 27 17.50 -18.69 10.63
N GLN A 28 18.82 -18.81 10.59
CA GLN A 28 19.71 -17.95 11.35
C GLN A 28 20.46 -16.99 10.43
N ALA A 29 20.49 -15.71 10.79
CA ALA A 29 21.17 -14.67 10.05
C ALA A 29 21.94 -13.73 10.99
N LYS A 30 22.93 -13.02 10.46
CA LYS A 30 23.61 -11.93 11.20
C LYS A 30 22.69 -10.72 11.31
N HIS A 31 21.94 -10.42 10.27
CA HIS A 31 20.99 -9.31 10.19
C HIS A 31 19.73 -9.77 9.46
N ALA A 32 18.61 -9.14 9.75
CA ALA A 32 17.36 -9.29 9.01
C ALA A 32 16.80 -7.94 8.65
N VAL A 33 16.36 -7.78 7.39
CA VAL A 33 15.67 -6.59 6.90
C VAL A 33 14.24 -6.99 6.56
N PHE A 34 13.27 -6.37 7.22
CA PHE A 34 11.86 -6.62 7.01
C PHE A 34 11.31 -5.60 6.01
N ALA A 35 11.11 -6.02 4.77
CA ALA A 35 10.50 -5.26 3.69
C ALA A 35 9.15 -5.90 3.31
N THR A 36 8.29 -6.12 4.30
CA THR A 36 7.09 -6.94 4.21
C THR A 36 5.84 -6.14 3.79
N GLY A 37 6.05 -4.95 3.25
CA GLY A 37 4.95 -4.08 2.80
C GLY A 37 4.08 -3.61 3.96
N TYR A 38 2.86 -4.12 4.03
CA TYR A 38 1.88 -3.71 5.05
C TYR A 38 1.62 -4.78 6.12
N GLN A 39 2.37 -5.89 6.06
CA GLN A 39 2.28 -6.96 7.05
C GLN A 39 3.40 -6.83 8.07
N PHE A 40 3.04 -6.80 9.34
CA PHE A 40 3.99 -6.68 10.43
C PHE A 40 3.98 -7.94 11.28
N LEU A 41 5.15 -8.44 11.63
CA LEU A 41 5.26 -9.38 12.74
C LEU A 41 4.76 -8.72 14.01
N LYS A 42 4.17 -9.51 14.92
CA LYS A 42 3.61 -8.97 16.17
C LYS A 42 4.65 -8.20 16.99
N SER A 43 5.89 -8.68 17.00
CA SER A 43 7.04 -8.06 17.66
C SER A 43 7.46 -6.70 17.07
N MET A 44 7.02 -6.37 15.86
CA MET A 44 7.40 -5.15 15.14
C MET A 44 6.26 -4.12 15.06
N ARG A 45 5.11 -4.37 15.66
CA ARG A 45 3.99 -3.42 15.66
C ARG A 45 4.36 -2.16 16.41
N HIS A 46 4.17 -1.02 15.76
CA HIS A 46 4.42 0.30 16.34
C HIS A 46 3.11 1.07 16.46
N PRO A 47 2.85 1.78 17.59
CA PRO A 47 1.60 2.53 17.79
C PRO A 47 1.33 3.63 16.74
N ALA A 48 2.39 4.16 16.12
CA ALA A 48 2.26 5.15 15.06
C ALA A 48 1.87 4.56 13.69
N HIS A 49 1.91 3.23 13.54
CA HIS A 49 1.54 2.55 12.29
C HIS A 49 0.06 2.18 12.29
N ARG A 50 -0.61 2.45 11.18
CA ARG A 50 -2.02 2.12 10.95
C ARG A 50 -2.18 1.43 9.61
N ILE A 51 -3.10 0.48 9.55
CA ILE A 51 -3.57 -0.09 8.28
C ILE A 51 -4.90 0.57 7.96
N VAL A 52 -5.03 1.07 6.76
CA VAL A 52 -6.26 1.63 6.20
C VAL A 52 -6.74 0.79 5.02
N SER A 53 -8.02 0.85 4.74
CA SER A 53 -8.61 0.23 3.56
C SER A 53 -8.76 1.26 2.45
N THR A 54 -8.40 0.93 1.22
CA THR A 54 -8.50 1.79 0.05
C THR A 54 -9.19 1.07 -1.10
N TRP A 55 -9.73 1.84 -2.05
CA TRP A 55 -10.44 1.34 -3.23
C TRP A 55 -9.91 2.00 -4.49
N ALA A 56 -9.88 1.23 -5.56
CA ALA A 56 -9.44 1.72 -6.86
C ALA A 56 -10.18 1.01 -8.00
N MET A 57 -10.15 1.63 -9.16
CA MET A 57 -10.70 1.09 -10.40
C MET A 57 -9.81 1.41 -11.59
N ALA A 58 -9.97 0.63 -12.65
CA ALA A 58 -9.45 0.92 -13.98
C ALA A 58 -10.60 0.95 -14.98
N SER A 59 -10.62 1.95 -15.85
CA SER A 59 -11.58 2.02 -16.95
C SER A 59 -11.23 1.02 -18.06
N LYS A 60 -12.14 0.84 -19.01
CA LYS A 60 -11.78 0.34 -20.35
C LYS A 60 -10.80 1.31 -21.03
N PRO A 61 -9.99 0.85 -22.00
CA PRO A 61 -9.20 1.75 -22.82
C PRO A 61 -10.08 2.74 -23.60
N GLY A 62 -9.53 3.93 -23.86
CA GLY A 62 -10.17 4.91 -24.76
C GLY A 62 -11.23 5.78 -24.10
N VAL A 63 -11.29 5.85 -22.78
CA VAL A 63 -12.13 6.84 -22.08
C VAL A 63 -11.61 8.24 -22.39
N ALA A 64 -12.52 9.13 -22.81
CA ALA A 64 -12.18 10.52 -23.11
C ALA A 64 -11.67 11.24 -21.86
N HIS A 65 -10.53 11.90 -21.98
CA HIS A 65 -9.89 12.65 -20.92
C HIS A 65 -9.09 13.83 -21.48
N PRO A 66 -8.77 14.85 -20.68
CA PRO A 66 -7.90 15.95 -21.11
C PRO A 66 -6.50 15.43 -21.46
N SER A 67 -5.92 15.90 -22.58
CA SER A 67 -4.62 15.43 -23.07
C SER A 67 -3.46 15.65 -22.09
N TRP A 68 -3.53 16.69 -21.26
CA TRP A 68 -2.51 16.93 -20.22
C TRP A 68 -2.38 15.79 -19.21
N LEU A 69 -3.43 14.97 -19.03
CA LEU A 69 -3.39 13.86 -18.08
C LEU A 69 -2.43 12.74 -18.48
N ASP A 70 -2.07 12.66 -19.76
CA ASP A 70 -1.12 11.64 -20.23
C ASP A 70 0.29 11.82 -19.63
N ASP A 71 0.61 13.03 -19.21
CA ASP A 71 1.92 13.38 -18.64
C ASP A 71 1.93 13.44 -17.11
N PHE A 72 0.77 13.27 -16.44
CA PHE A 72 0.67 13.51 -15.00
C PHE A 72 -0.03 12.39 -14.24
N LEU A 73 0.44 12.17 -13.02
CA LEU A 73 -0.33 11.54 -11.95
C LEU A 73 -0.92 12.67 -11.10
N VAL A 74 -2.24 12.66 -10.94
CA VAL A 74 -2.95 13.66 -10.16
C VAL A 74 -3.32 13.09 -8.80
N TRP A 75 -3.10 13.88 -7.76
CA TRP A 75 -3.51 13.58 -6.41
C TRP A 75 -4.18 14.80 -5.78
N GLU A 76 -5.38 14.61 -5.23
CA GLU A 76 -6.16 15.66 -4.59
C GLU A 76 -5.66 15.88 -3.15
N GLY A 77 -5.44 17.12 -2.76
CA GLY A 77 -4.98 17.49 -1.40
C GLY A 77 -6.11 17.58 -0.36
N SER A 78 -7.28 16.96 -0.60
CA SER A 78 -8.43 16.97 0.32
C SER A 78 -8.71 15.60 0.93
N GLU A 79 -9.54 15.55 1.98
CA GLU A 79 -10.01 14.33 2.61
C GLU A 79 -11.53 14.16 2.42
N PRO A 80 -11.99 13.01 1.97
CA PRO A 80 -11.24 11.90 1.38
C PRO A 80 -10.69 12.27 0.01
N TYR A 81 -9.42 11.97 -0.25
CA TYR A 81 -8.73 12.32 -1.49
C TYR A 81 -9.13 11.43 -2.67
N LEU A 82 -8.79 11.92 -3.87
CA LEU A 82 -8.82 11.18 -5.11
C LEU A 82 -7.44 11.21 -5.75
N TYR A 83 -6.98 10.09 -6.30
CA TYR A 83 -5.85 10.06 -7.23
C TYR A 83 -6.26 9.43 -8.55
N PHE A 84 -5.65 9.87 -9.65
CA PHE A 84 -5.90 9.27 -10.95
C PHE A 84 -4.75 9.54 -11.91
N ARG A 85 -4.64 8.67 -12.92
CA ARG A 85 -3.66 8.75 -14.01
C ARG A 85 -4.13 7.96 -15.22
N THR A 86 -3.50 8.19 -16.35
CA THR A 86 -3.60 7.32 -17.52
C THR A 86 -2.62 6.13 -17.43
N THR A 87 -2.81 5.16 -18.29
CA THR A 87 -1.89 4.05 -18.52
C THR A 87 -1.47 4.02 -20.00
N PRO A 88 -0.32 3.40 -20.36
CA PRO A 88 0.13 3.34 -21.76
C PRO A 88 -0.87 2.68 -22.73
N ASP A 89 -1.76 1.83 -22.23
CA ASP A 89 -2.85 1.22 -23.02
C ASP A 89 -4.14 2.06 -23.03
N GLY A 90 -4.09 3.31 -22.55
CA GLY A 90 -5.20 4.28 -22.64
C GLY A 90 -6.34 4.07 -21.65
N ARG A 91 -6.07 3.46 -20.51
CA ARG A 91 -7.03 3.36 -19.38
C ARG A 91 -6.87 4.54 -18.44
N ILE A 92 -7.91 4.84 -17.69
CA ILE A 92 -7.84 5.69 -16.50
C ILE A 92 -7.84 4.79 -15.26
N ILE A 93 -6.80 4.90 -14.43
CA ILE A 93 -6.80 4.35 -13.09
C ILE A 93 -7.18 5.47 -12.12
N ALA A 94 -8.15 5.23 -11.25
CA ALA A 94 -8.56 6.16 -10.22
C ALA A 94 -8.80 5.44 -8.90
N GLY A 95 -8.45 6.07 -7.77
CA GLY A 95 -8.64 5.48 -6.46
C GLY A 95 -8.64 6.51 -5.33
N GLY A 96 -8.87 6.02 -4.12
CA GLY A 96 -9.03 6.81 -2.90
C GLY A 96 -10.17 6.30 -2.03
N GLU A 97 -10.93 7.24 -1.44
CA GLU A 97 -12.05 6.93 -0.56
C GLU A 97 -11.66 6.06 0.64
N ASP A 98 -10.48 6.29 1.17
CA ASP A 98 -9.88 5.50 2.24
C ASP A 98 -10.75 5.46 3.50
N GLU A 99 -10.65 4.37 4.23
CA GLU A 99 -11.26 4.18 5.54
C GLU A 99 -10.21 3.77 6.57
N ASN A 100 -10.26 4.38 7.73
CA ASN A 100 -9.41 4.00 8.86
C ASN A 100 -9.89 2.67 9.46
N SER A 101 -9.71 1.61 8.71
CA SER A 101 -10.12 0.26 9.06
C SER A 101 -9.19 -0.77 8.41
N GLU A 102 -8.69 -1.69 9.19
CA GLU A 102 -7.82 -2.79 8.73
C GLU A 102 -8.54 -3.84 7.89
N THR A 103 -9.86 -3.85 7.87
CA THR A 103 -10.65 -4.96 7.30
C THR A 103 -11.75 -4.55 6.34
N SER A 104 -12.09 -3.25 6.25
CA SER A 104 -13.20 -2.76 5.42
C SER A 104 -13.05 -3.11 3.94
N TYR A 105 -11.84 -3.22 3.43
CA TYR A 105 -11.56 -3.64 2.05
C TYR A 105 -12.05 -5.07 1.73
N ARG A 106 -12.26 -5.90 2.74
CA ARG A 106 -12.75 -7.28 2.58
C ARG A 106 -14.29 -7.36 2.49
N ASP A 107 -15.01 -6.28 2.80
CA ASP A 107 -16.46 -6.26 2.73
C ASP A 107 -16.94 -5.95 1.31
N PRO A 108 -17.49 -6.91 0.56
CA PRO A 108 -17.91 -6.71 -0.83
C PRO A 108 -19.06 -5.70 -0.97
N ARG A 109 -19.82 -5.45 0.11
CA ARG A 109 -20.91 -4.47 0.10
C ARG A 109 -20.40 -3.03 -0.04
N ARG A 110 -19.14 -2.78 0.28
CA ARG A 110 -18.50 -1.47 0.18
C ARG A 110 -18.02 -1.13 -1.23
N MET A 111 -17.76 -2.12 -2.08
CA MET A 111 -17.20 -1.92 -3.41
C MET A 111 -18.05 -0.95 -4.25
N LYS A 112 -19.32 -1.27 -4.49
CA LYS A 112 -20.19 -0.44 -5.33
C LYS A 112 -20.36 1.01 -4.83
N PRO A 113 -20.60 1.28 -3.54
CA PRO A 113 -20.65 2.66 -3.03
C PRO A 113 -19.34 3.42 -3.23
N LYS A 114 -18.18 2.79 -3.00
CA LYS A 114 -16.86 3.40 -3.17
C LYS A 114 -16.56 3.70 -4.65
N MET A 115 -16.84 2.76 -5.55
CA MET A 115 -16.69 3.01 -6.98
C MET A 115 -17.54 4.21 -7.44
N ARG A 116 -18.79 4.28 -7.01
CA ARG A 116 -19.67 5.43 -7.33
C ARG A 116 -19.16 6.76 -6.77
N ALA A 117 -18.53 6.74 -5.61
CA ALA A 117 -17.95 7.96 -5.02
C ALA A 117 -16.74 8.42 -5.85
N ILE A 118 -15.81 7.52 -6.19
CA ILE A 118 -14.66 7.80 -7.05
C ILE A 118 -15.11 8.32 -8.42
N GLN A 119 -16.07 7.65 -9.07
CA GLN A 119 -16.64 8.07 -10.37
C GLN A 119 -17.21 9.48 -10.33
N ARG A 120 -18.03 9.79 -9.32
CA ARG A 120 -18.63 11.13 -9.16
C ARG A 120 -17.57 12.21 -8.97
N LYS A 121 -16.56 11.96 -8.12
CA LYS A 121 -15.47 12.90 -7.91
C LYS A 121 -14.67 13.13 -9.20
N LEU A 122 -14.28 12.07 -9.88
CA LEU A 122 -13.53 12.15 -11.14
C LEU A 122 -14.29 12.95 -12.19
N LYS A 123 -15.58 12.69 -12.34
CA LYS A 123 -16.44 13.43 -13.25
C LYS A 123 -16.60 14.90 -12.86
N SER A 124 -16.74 15.18 -11.57
CA SER A 124 -16.90 16.56 -11.06
C SER A 124 -15.63 17.38 -11.20
N LEU A 125 -14.46 16.78 -10.93
CA LEU A 125 -13.19 17.51 -10.92
C LEU A 125 -12.62 17.76 -12.32
N VAL A 126 -12.68 16.77 -13.19
CA VAL A 126 -11.97 16.81 -14.49
C VAL A 126 -12.83 16.37 -15.68
N GLY A 127 -14.12 16.14 -15.48
CA GLY A 127 -15.05 15.78 -16.56
C GLY A 127 -14.89 14.34 -17.10
N ILE A 128 -14.07 13.51 -16.47
CA ILE A 128 -13.86 12.12 -16.90
C ILE A 128 -15.03 11.27 -16.38
N ASP A 129 -15.75 10.64 -17.32
CA ASP A 129 -16.94 9.82 -17.01
C ASP A 129 -16.63 8.33 -17.24
N ILE A 130 -16.37 7.59 -16.18
CA ILE A 130 -16.24 6.14 -16.21
C ILE A 130 -17.57 5.56 -15.76
N VAL A 131 -18.45 5.21 -16.71
CA VAL A 131 -19.79 4.66 -16.43
C VAL A 131 -19.68 3.28 -15.77
N GLU A 132 -18.83 2.43 -16.33
CA GLU A 132 -18.58 1.07 -15.84
C GLU A 132 -17.08 0.79 -15.83
N PRO A 133 -16.46 0.53 -14.69
CA PRO A 133 -15.05 0.14 -14.64
C PRO A 133 -14.88 -1.25 -15.26
N ASP A 134 -13.73 -1.46 -15.92
CA ASP A 134 -13.33 -2.77 -16.43
C ASP A 134 -12.78 -3.65 -15.30
N HIS A 135 -12.11 -3.01 -14.36
CA HIS A 135 -11.61 -3.63 -13.13
C HIS A 135 -11.88 -2.75 -11.93
N ASP A 136 -12.22 -3.36 -10.81
CA ASP A 136 -12.28 -2.73 -9.51
C ASP A 136 -11.61 -3.61 -8.45
N TRP A 137 -10.99 -3.00 -7.47
CA TRP A 137 -10.34 -3.71 -6.37
C TRP A 137 -10.32 -2.87 -5.11
N ALA A 138 -10.10 -3.55 -3.98
CA ALA A 138 -9.85 -2.95 -2.69
C ALA A 138 -8.64 -3.62 -2.05
N ALA A 139 -7.88 -2.88 -1.28
CA ALA A 139 -6.67 -3.36 -0.63
C ALA A 139 -6.40 -2.64 0.69
N PRO A 140 -5.62 -3.25 1.60
CA PRO A 140 -5.06 -2.53 2.73
C PRO A 140 -3.81 -1.76 2.28
N PHE A 141 -3.49 -0.66 2.97
CA PHE A 141 -2.14 -0.10 2.94
C PHE A 141 -1.76 0.51 4.30
N GLY A 142 -0.45 0.54 4.57
CA GLY A 142 0.07 1.02 5.84
C GLY A 142 0.41 2.51 5.79
N THR A 143 -0.10 3.27 6.75
CA THR A 143 0.27 4.66 6.98
C THR A 143 0.91 4.83 8.34
N THR A 144 1.55 5.97 8.56
CA THR A 144 2.06 6.37 9.87
C THR A 144 1.46 7.69 10.29
N THR A 145 1.47 7.98 11.58
CA THR A 145 0.96 9.25 12.11
C THR A 145 1.78 10.46 11.64
N THR A 146 3.02 10.25 11.19
CA THR A 146 3.92 11.30 10.68
C THR A 146 3.89 11.41 9.16
N GLY A 147 3.29 10.45 8.45
CA GLY A 147 3.39 10.32 7.00
C GLY A 147 4.77 9.81 6.51
N LEU A 148 5.74 9.61 7.40
CA LEU A 148 7.07 9.09 7.06
C LEU A 148 7.16 7.59 7.33
N PRO A 149 7.86 6.83 6.51
CA PRO A 149 8.06 5.40 6.72
C PRO A 149 8.99 5.11 7.89
N PHE A 150 8.95 3.88 8.37
CA PHE A 150 9.97 3.31 9.23
C PHE A 150 11.09 2.72 8.35
N ILE A 151 12.22 3.42 8.27
CA ILE A 151 13.43 2.97 7.57
C ILE A 151 14.57 3.04 8.57
N ASP A 152 14.63 2.07 9.48
CA ASP A 152 15.61 2.05 10.56
C ASP A 152 15.61 0.67 11.25
N ARG A 153 16.41 0.57 12.30
CA ARG A 153 16.37 -0.57 13.21
C ARG A 153 14.99 -0.71 13.88
N VAL A 154 14.58 -1.93 14.04
CA VAL A 154 13.40 -2.23 14.85
C VAL A 154 13.67 -1.82 16.29
N PRO A 155 12.79 -1.04 16.95
CA PRO A 155 13.00 -0.56 18.31
C PRO A 155 13.39 -1.69 19.28
N GLY A 156 14.48 -1.47 20.02
CA GLY A 156 15.02 -2.45 20.99
C GLY A 156 15.83 -3.59 20.39
N GLN A 157 16.03 -3.61 19.06
CA GLN A 157 16.81 -4.64 18.37
C GLN A 157 18.12 -4.07 17.81
N GLN A 158 19.14 -4.92 17.66
CA GLN A 158 20.45 -4.52 17.13
C GLN A 158 20.69 -4.98 15.69
N GLN A 159 20.14 -6.13 15.31
CA GLN A 159 20.36 -6.77 14.01
C GLN A 159 19.09 -6.85 13.15
N MET A 160 17.95 -6.32 13.62
CA MET A 160 16.71 -6.28 12.85
C MET A 160 16.41 -4.87 12.36
N TYR A 161 16.10 -4.75 11.07
CA TYR A 161 15.77 -3.49 10.39
C TYR A 161 14.40 -3.60 9.73
N SER A 162 13.70 -2.48 9.60
CA SER A 162 12.41 -2.43 8.90
C SER A 162 12.40 -1.35 7.82
N ILE A 163 11.75 -1.65 6.70
CA ILE A 163 11.44 -0.71 5.62
C ILE A 163 9.93 -0.86 5.38
N MET A 164 9.13 -0.04 6.07
CA MET A 164 7.69 -0.27 6.19
C MET A 164 6.93 1.04 6.43
N GLY A 165 5.60 1.02 6.28
CA GLY A 165 4.74 2.14 6.64
C GLY A 165 4.83 3.34 5.69
N PHE A 166 5.16 3.12 4.42
CA PHE A 166 5.41 4.16 3.42
C PHE A 166 4.14 4.69 2.73
N GLY A 167 2.94 4.34 3.20
CA GLY A 167 1.69 4.80 2.60
C GLY A 167 1.62 4.48 1.10
N GLY A 168 1.12 5.42 0.31
CA GLY A 168 1.08 5.31 -1.16
C GLY A 168 2.42 5.53 -1.87
N ASN A 169 3.50 5.90 -1.15
CA ASN A 169 4.78 6.33 -1.73
C ASN A 169 5.88 5.23 -1.70
N GLY A 170 5.48 3.96 -1.78
CA GLY A 170 6.39 2.83 -1.64
C GLY A 170 7.57 2.85 -2.62
N ILE A 171 7.37 3.23 -3.88
CA ILE A 171 8.44 3.31 -4.88
C ILE A 171 9.50 4.34 -4.47
N THR A 172 9.07 5.55 -4.12
CA THR A 172 9.97 6.65 -3.71
C THR A 172 10.78 6.26 -2.47
N PHE A 173 10.09 5.76 -1.43
CA PHE A 173 10.77 5.38 -0.19
C PHE A 173 11.65 4.14 -0.33
N SER A 174 11.31 3.20 -1.23
CA SER A 174 12.18 2.07 -1.53
C SER A 174 13.49 2.53 -2.19
N MET A 175 13.43 3.53 -3.07
CA MET A 175 14.63 4.14 -3.67
C MET A 175 15.49 4.88 -2.65
N ILE A 176 14.86 5.55 -1.68
CA ILE A 176 15.58 6.24 -0.59
C ILE A 176 16.23 5.22 0.36
N ALA A 177 15.58 4.09 0.61
CA ALA A 177 16.09 3.07 1.51
C ALA A 177 17.20 2.20 0.89
N ALA A 178 17.26 2.12 -0.44
CA ALA A 178 18.31 1.40 -1.15
C ALA A 178 19.55 2.31 -1.33
N PRO A 179 20.75 1.85 -1.01
CA PRO A 179 22.00 2.60 -1.20
C PRO A 179 22.33 2.79 -2.68
#